data_c9160f3327b806dd5363927e253a86ac
#
_entry.id   c9160f3327b806dd5363927e253a86ac
#
_cell.length_a   1.000
_cell.length_b   1.000
_cell.length_c   1.000
_cell.angle_alpha   90.00
_cell.angle_beta   90.00
_cell.angle_gamma   90.00
#
_symmetry.space_group_name_H-M   'P 1'
#
loop_
_entity.id
_entity.type
_entity.pdbx_description
1 polymer ?
#
loop_
_entity_poly.entity_id
_entity_poly.type
_entity_poly.pdbx_seq_one_letter_code
_entity_poly.pdbx_strand_id
1 'polypeptide(L)'
;FFQDNLAGSISNQINTLTDNVERIIHDISRHLIRGTMLLVTIFASMYYVNPKFFYVLLIWFSVFTSFSFYFSKRLVNLSESHATAESVVSGQLVDSITNTSNVRIFARRLYEISHLEKGLLLAKDAFRSKELYSLKLDLFQGLSISIMLAFMLYFLIQLHTSKKVTIGDFALILGLSVEVGYMTWWTLEQVDELNK
;
A
#
# COMPACT_ATOMS: atom_id res chain seq x y z
N PHE A 1 25.97 14.89 -32.93
CA PHE A 1 24.84 13.95 -32.79
C PHE A 1 24.85 13.19 -31.46
N PHE A 2 25.99 12.65 -31.00
CA PHE A 2 26.09 11.95 -29.71
C PHE A 2 26.05 12.86 -28.50
N GLN A 3 26.58 14.07 -28.56
CA GLN A 3 26.59 15.03 -27.45
C GLN A 3 25.20 15.60 -27.17
N ASP A 4 24.37 15.86 -28.17
CA ASP A 4 23.03 16.40 -27.96
C ASP A 4 22.05 15.37 -27.40
N ASN A 5 22.16 14.12 -27.80
CA ASN A 5 21.32 13.05 -27.26
C ASN A 5 21.68 12.68 -25.82
N LEU A 6 22.98 12.73 -25.43
CA LEU A 6 23.43 12.52 -24.07
C LEU A 6 23.00 13.66 -23.14
N ALA A 7 23.11 14.92 -23.59
CA ALA A 7 22.69 16.08 -22.81
C ALA A 7 21.16 16.09 -22.57
N GLY A 8 20.36 15.79 -23.58
CA GLY A 8 18.91 15.66 -23.44
C GLY A 8 18.47 14.54 -22.51
N SER A 9 19.12 13.37 -22.60
CA SER A 9 18.85 12.25 -21.71
C SER A 9 19.19 12.55 -20.25
N ILE A 10 20.36 13.16 -20.00
CA ILE A 10 20.79 13.56 -18.66
C ILE A 10 19.85 14.64 -18.08
N SER A 11 19.49 15.65 -18.89
CA SER A 11 18.53 16.69 -18.47
C SER A 11 17.18 16.09 -18.09
N ASN A 12 16.67 15.15 -18.88
CA ASN A 12 15.42 14.48 -18.59
C ASN A 12 15.50 13.62 -17.31
N GLN A 13 16.60 12.91 -17.08
CA GLN A 13 16.85 12.17 -15.86
C GLN A 13 16.91 13.08 -14.62
N ILE A 14 17.58 14.23 -14.72
CA ILE A 14 17.65 15.20 -13.63
C ILE A 14 16.26 15.76 -13.32
N ASN A 15 15.48 16.13 -14.34
CA ASN A 15 14.12 16.63 -14.14
C ASN A 15 13.24 15.54 -13.48
N THR A 16 13.28 14.32 -13.98
CA THR A 16 12.54 13.20 -13.40
C THR A 16 12.93 12.93 -11.95
N LEU A 17 14.22 13.00 -11.60
CA LEU A 17 14.68 12.88 -10.23
C LEU A 17 14.17 14.04 -9.36
N THR A 18 14.20 15.27 -9.85
CA THR A 18 13.71 16.45 -9.13
C THR A 18 12.21 16.32 -8.85
N ASP A 19 11.43 15.98 -9.87
CA ASP A 19 9.98 15.80 -9.76
C ASP A 19 9.62 14.67 -8.79
N ASN A 20 10.37 13.56 -8.81
CA ASN A 20 10.17 12.45 -7.90
C ASN A 20 10.53 12.82 -6.45
N VAL A 21 11.62 13.54 -6.23
CA VAL A 21 12.01 14.01 -4.89
C VAL A 21 10.98 15.00 -4.35
N GLU A 22 10.53 15.95 -5.15
CA GLU A 22 9.47 16.90 -4.77
C GLU A 22 8.18 16.18 -4.40
N ARG A 23 7.75 15.21 -5.21
CA ARG A 23 6.57 14.38 -4.95
C ARG A 23 6.70 13.62 -3.64
N ILE A 24 7.83 12.95 -3.40
CA ILE A 24 8.07 12.18 -2.17
C ILE A 24 8.03 13.10 -0.94
N ILE A 25 8.72 14.25 -0.97
CA ILE A 25 8.72 15.20 0.15
C ILE A 25 7.31 15.73 0.42
N HIS A 26 6.58 16.07 -0.65
CA HIS A 26 5.23 16.59 -0.56
C HIS A 26 4.24 15.56 0.01
N ASP A 27 4.34 14.31 -0.46
CA ASP A 27 3.47 13.22 -0.02
C ASP A 27 3.79 12.83 1.44
N ILE A 28 5.05 12.66 1.80
CA ILE A 28 5.47 12.38 3.18
C ILE A 28 5.01 13.51 4.12
N SER A 29 5.28 14.77 3.78
CA SER A 29 4.93 15.91 4.64
C SER A 29 3.43 16.03 4.82
N ARG A 30 2.65 15.92 3.75
CA ARG A 30 1.20 16.07 3.78
C ARG A 30 0.53 14.92 4.53
N HIS A 31 0.96 13.67 4.29
CA HIS A 31 0.36 12.50 4.89
C HIS A 31 0.79 12.28 6.33
N LEU A 32 2.06 12.45 6.67
CA LEU A 32 2.53 12.29 8.06
C LEU A 32 1.99 13.38 8.99
N ILE A 33 2.06 14.65 8.59
CA ILE A 33 1.60 15.75 9.43
C ILE A 33 0.08 15.69 9.62
N ARG A 34 -0.67 15.55 8.53
CA ARG A 34 -2.12 15.44 8.60
C ARG A 34 -2.55 14.21 9.38
N GLY A 35 -1.94 13.06 9.10
CA GLY A 35 -2.27 11.80 9.74
C GLY A 35 -1.99 11.81 11.24
N THR A 36 -0.84 12.30 11.67
CA THR A 36 -0.52 12.43 13.10
C THR A 36 -1.45 13.39 13.82
N MET A 37 -1.74 14.57 13.25
CA MET A 37 -2.69 15.52 13.84
C MET A 37 -4.09 14.91 13.98
N LEU A 38 -4.54 14.19 12.95
CA LEU A 38 -5.85 13.54 12.95
C LEU A 38 -5.91 12.43 14.02
N LEU A 39 -4.90 11.59 14.13
CA LEU A 39 -4.80 10.57 15.18
C LEU A 39 -4.84 11.19 16.58
N VAL A 40 -4.04 12.22 16.83
CA VAL A 40 -4.05 12.91 18.14
C VAL A 40 -5.43 13.45 18.45
N THR A 41 -6.10 14.07 17.49
CA THR A 41 -7.46 14.61 17.66
C THR A 41 -8.47 13.50 17.95
N ILE A 42 -8.38 12.36 17.25
CA ILE A 42 -9.25 11.20 17.47
C ILE A 42 -9.06 10.64 18.88
N PHE A 43 -7.83 10.37 19.27
CA PHE A 43 -7.53 9.84 20.60
C PHE A 43 -7.96 10.79 21.72
N ALA A 44 -7.72 12.10 21.56
CA ALA A 44 -8.16 13.11 22.50
C ALA A 44 -9.69 13.16 22.61
N SER A 45 -10.39 13.16 21.47
CA SER A 45 -11.87 13.18 21.44
C SER A 45 -12.47 11.94 22.09
N MET A 46 -11.93 10.76 21.82
CA MET A 46 -12.40 9.53 22.45
C MET A 46 -12.15 9.51 23.96
N TYR A 47 -11.00 9.99 24.41
CA TYR A 47 -10.72 10.12 25.85
C TYR A 47 -11.69 11.07 26.54
N TYR A 48 -12.02 12.19 25.88
CA TYR A 48 -12.93 13.20 26.42
C TYR A 48 -14.37 12.69 26.58
N VAL A 49 -14.86 11.90 25.63
CA VAL A 49 -16.19 11.27 25.72
C VAL A 49 -16.20 10.21 26.81
N ASN A 50 -15.30 9.25 26.76
CA ASN A 50 -15.12 8.26 27.81
C ASN A 50 -13.77 7.53 27.65
N PRO A 51 -12.95 7.44 28.72
CA PRO A 51 -11.64 6.77 28.67
C PRO A 51 -11.66 5.33 28.14
N LYS A 52 -12.78 4.61 28.27
CA LYS A 52 -12.91 3.24 27.74
C LYS A 52 -12.70 3.18 26.22
N PHE A 53 -13.25 4.15 25.47
CA PHE A 53 -13.08 4.21 24.01
C PHE A 53 -11.63 4.47 23.63
N PHE A 54 -10.96 5.36 24.35
CA PHE A 54 -9.54 5.61 24.16
C PHE A 54 -8.71 4.33 24.34
N TYR A 55 -8.89 3.59 25.45
CA TYR A 55 -8.12 2.38 25.69
C TYR A 55 -8.40 1.26 24.68
N VAL A 56 -9.66 1.08 24.29
CA VAL A 56 -10.02 0.10 23.24
C VAL A 56 -9.34 0.43 21.93
N LEU A 57 -9.41 1.70 21.50
CA LEU A 57 -8.77 2.15 20.29
C LEU A 57 -7.24 2.04 20.37
N LEU A 58 -6.64 2.44 21.49
CA LEU A 58 -5.20 2.40 21.69
C LEU A 58 -4.65 0.96 21.61
N ILE A 59 -5.30 0.02 22.29
CA ILE A 59 -4.93 -1.39 22.26
C ILE A 59 -5.06 -1.94 20.83
N TRP A 60 -6.22 -1.70 20.21
CA TRP A 60 -6.45 -2.13 18.84
C TRP A 60 -5.42 -1.54 17.87
N PHE A 61 -5.18 -0.24 17.93
CA PHE A 61 -4.23 0.45 17.05
C PHE A 61 -2.81 -0.08 17.24
N SER A 62 -2.38 -0.33 18.48
CA SER A 62 -1.06 -0.87 18.78
C SER A 62 -0.89 -2.30 18.22
N VAL A 63 -1.88 -3.15 18.42
CA VAL A 63 -1.88 -4.53 17.88
C VAL A 63 -1.92 -4.52 16.35
N PHE A 64 -2.81 -3.72 15.78
CA PHE A 64 -2.96 -3.60 14.34
C PHE A 64 -1.68 -3.11 13.65
N THR A 65 -1.07 -2.04 14.17
CA THR A 65 0.17 -1.47 13.62
C THR A 65 1.33 -2.45 13.73
N SER A 66 1.48 -3.12 14.88
CA SER A 66 2.54 -4.12 15.08
C SER A 66 2.41 -5.30 14.13
N PHE A 67 1.18 -5.80 13.96
CA PHE A 67 0.86 -6.88 13.04
C PHE A 67 1.13 -6.45 11.59
N SER A 68 0.60 -5.31 11.19
CA SER A 68 0.76 -4.76 9.84
C SER A 68 2.23 -4.57 9.48
N PHE A 69 3.03 -4.02 10.40
CA PHE A 69 4.47 -3.83 10.19
C PHE A 69 5.22 -5.16 10.04
N TYR A 70 4.85 -6.18 10.81
CA TYR A 70 5.46 -7.50 10.71
C TYR A 70 5.19 -8.17 9.36
N PHE A 71 3.95 -8.10 8.88
CA PHE A 71 3.54 -8.74 7.63
C PHE A 71 3.89 -7.93 6.38
N SER A 72 4.01 -6.62 6.49
CA SER A 72 4.43 -5.72 5.39
C SER A 72 5.79 -6.11 4.82
N LYS A 73 6.75 -6.53 5.63
CA LYS A 73 8.07 -6.97 5.16
C LYS A 73 8.01 -8.07 4.11
N ARG A 74 7.11 -9.02 4.28
CA ARG A 74 6.94 -10.12 3.32
C ARG A 74 6.25 -9.63 2.04
N LEU A 75 5.32 -8.70 2.13
CA LEU A 75 4.69 -8.09 0.97
C LEU A 75 5.73 -7.35 0.12
N VAL A 76 6.59 -6.54 0.75
CA VAL A 76 7.69 -5.84 0.07
C VAL A 76 8.59 -6.81 -0.69
N ASN A 77 9.02 -7.91 -0.08
CA ASN A 77 9.85 -8.92 -0.77
C ASN A 77 9.14 -9.57 -1.95
N LEU A 78 7.82 -9.80 -1.86
CA LEU A 78 7.03 -10.35 -2.95
C LEU A 78 6.82 -9.31 -4.07
N SER A 79 6.65 -8.04 -3.74
CA SER A 79 6.56 -6.94 -4.69
C SER A 79 7.87 -6.76 -5.46
N GLU A 80 9.02 -6.80 -4.77
CA GLU A 80 10.34 -6.75 -5.38
C GLU A 80 10.59 -7.95 -6.33
N SER A 81 10.21 -9.15 -5.92
CA SER A 81 10.29 -10.33 -6.77
C SER A 81 9.44 -10.20 -8.03
N HIS A 82 8.22 -9.65 -7.90
CA HIS A 82 7.35 -9.38 -9.05
C HIS A 82 7.95 -8.31 -9.97
N ALA A 83 8.40 -7.17 -9.43
CA ALA A 83 9.01 -6.09 -10.21
C ALA A 83 10.27 -6.57 -10.97
N THR A 84 11.09 -7.41 -10.34
CA THR A 84 12.26 -8.02 -10.98
C THR A 84 11.86 -8.92 -12.14
N ALA A 85 10.85 -9.78 -11.94
CA ALA A 85 10.38 -10.68 -12.99
C ALA A 85 9.77 -9.90 -14.18
N GLU A 86 9.01 -8.84 -13.91
CA GLU A 86 8.45 -7.94 -14.92
C GLU A 86 9.53 -7.20 -15.72
N SER A 87 10.57 -6.72 -15.04
CA SER A 87 11.73 -6.07 -15.65
C SER A 87 12.47 -7.02 -16.61
N VAL A 88 12.62 -8.29 -16.23
CA VAL A 88 13.23 -9.32 -17.09
C VAL A 88 12.39 -9.54 -18.36
N VAL A 89 11.06 -9.65 -18.22
CA VAL A 89 10.16 -9.80 -19.38
C VAL A 89 10.24 -8.58 -20.30
N SER A 90 10.25 -7.38 -19.74
CA SER A 90 10.40 -6.14 -20.50
C SER A 90 11.72 -6.09 -21.25
N GLY A 91 12.82 -6.48 -20.62
CA GLY A 91 14.12 -6.60 -21.29
C GLY A 91 14.11 -7.60 -22.44
N GLN A 92 13.56 -8.81 -22.23
CA GLN A 92 13.41 -9.82 -23.29
C GLN A 92 12.57 -9.33 -24.47
N LEU A 93 11.49 -8.58 -24.18
CA LEU A 93 10.64 -8.00 -25.22
C LEU A 93 11.40 -6.96 -26.07
N VAL A 94 12.12 -6.06 -25.40
CA VAL A 94 12.95 -5.05 -26.10
C VAL A 94 14.02 -5.72 -26.96
N ASP A 95 14.70 -6.74 -26.44
CA ASP A 95 15.71 -7.51 -27.19
C ASP A 95 15.11 -8.19 -28.41
N SER A 96 13.95 -8.84 -28.27
CA SER A 96 13.27 -9.50 -29.37
C SER A 96 12.81 -8.53 -30.46
N ILE A 97 12.33 -7.34 -30.09
CA ILE A 97 11.91 -6.29 -31.01
C ILE A 97 13.12 -5.71 -31.74
N THR A 98 14.18 -5.37 -31.00
CA THR A 98 15.39 -4.79 -31.56
C THR A 98 16.08 -5.74 -32.56
N ASN A 99 16.06 -7.03 -32.24
CA ASN A 99 16.69 -8.07 -33.05
C ASN A 99 15.72 -8.75 -34.03
N THR A 100 14.55 -8.17 -34.31
CA THR A 100 13.51 -8.80 -35.18
C THR A 100 14.03 -9.21 -36.53
N SER A 101 14.95 -8.46 -37.15
CA SER A 101 15.56 -8.80 -38.44
C SER A 101 16.36 -10.09 -38.35
N ASN A 102 17.15 -10.27 -37.29
CA ASN A 102 17.93 -11.47 -37.07
C ASN A 102 17.05 -12.68 -36.79
N VAL A 103 16.00 -12.48 -35.97
CA VAL A 103 15.00 -13.54 -35.69
C VAL A 103 14.34 -14.06 -36.96
N ARG A 104 14.06 -13.16 -37.91
CA ARG A 104 13.49 -13.53 -39.24
C ARG A 104 14.50 -14.25 -40.11
N ILE A 105 15.74 -13.75 -40.22
CA ILE A 105 16.79 -14.33 -41.06
C ILE A 105 17.12 -15.77 -40.62
N PHE A 106 17.18 -15.98 -39.30
CA PHE A 106 17.48 -17.32 -38.75
C PHE A 106 16.25 -18.18 -38.48
N ALA A 107 15.06 -17.76 -38.92
CA ALA A 107 13.79 -18.46 -38.73
C ALA A 107 13.50 -18.88 -37.24
N ARG A 108 13.99 -18.10 -36.28
CA ARG A 108 13.93 -18.41 -34.84
C ARG A 108 12.68 -17.89 -34.12
N ARG A 109 11.62 -17.53 -34.84
CA ARG A 109 10.39 -16.96 -34.26
C ARG A 109 9.78 -17.82 -33.15
N LEU A 110 9.71 -19.14 -33.36
CA LEU A 110 9.13 -20.06 -32.36
C LEU A 110 9.97 -20.15 -31.09
N TYR A 111 11.28 -20.03 -31.20
CA TYR A 111 12.20 -19.97 -30.06
C TYR A 111 11.97 -18.71 -29.24
N GLU A 112 11.90 -17.55 -29.90
CA GLU A 112 11.65 -16.26 -29.21
C GLU A 112 10.30 -16.24 -28.49
N ILE A 113 9.24 -16.76 -29.13
CA ILE A 113 7.93 -16.88 -28.50
C ILE A 113 8.02 -17.76 -27.24
N SER A 114 8.66 -18.93 -27.34
CA SER A 114 8.81 -19.82 -26.19
C SER A 114 9.68 -19.23 -25.08
N HIS A 115 10.68 -18.42 -25.43
CA HIS A 115 11.54 -17.74 -24.47
C HIS A 115 10.77 -16.66 -23.69
N LEU A 116 10.00 -15.80 -24.40
CA LEU A 116 9.11 -14.83 -23.81
C LEU A 116 8.00 -15.48 -22.95
N GLU A 117 7.43 -16.57 -23.43
CA GLU A 117 6.38 -17.29 -22.68
C GLU A 117 6.90 -17.80 -21.33
N LYS A 118 8.12 -18.31 -21.27
CA LYS A 118 8.74 -18.72 -19.99
C LYS A 118 8.92 -17.54 -19.04
N GLY A 119 9.40 -16.40 -19.52
CA GLY A 119 9.52 -15.19 -18.74
C GLY A 119 8.16 -14.72 -18.20
N LEU A 120 7.14 -14.69 -19.05
CA LEU A 120 5.77 -14.33 -18.69
C LEU A 120 5.16 -15.27 -17.64
N LEU A 121 5.44 -16.58 -17.71
CA LEU A 121 4.97 -17.52 -16.71
C LEU A 121 5.60 -17.25 -15.34
N LEU A 122 6.91 -16.96 -15.29
CA LEU A 122 7.58 -16.58 -14.04
C LEU A 122 7.04 -15.28 -13.45
N ALA A 123 6.84 -14.26 -14.29
CA ALA A 123 6.25 -12.99 -13.86
C ALA A 123 4.81 -13.18 -13.35
N LYS A 124 4.00 -14.00 -14.02
CA LYS A 124 2.65 -14.36 -13.58
C LYS A 124 2.65 -15.06 -12.23
N ASP A 125 3.56 -16.00 -12.00
CA ASP A 125 3.62 -16.73 -10.71
C ASP A 125 4.07 -15.81 -9.57
N ALA A 126 5.01 -14.91 -9.83
CA ALA A 126 5.42 -13.88 -8.90
C ALA A 126 4.26 -12.91 -8.58
N PHE A 127 3.56 -12.42 -9.60
CA PHE A 127 2.35 -11.60 -9.46
C PHE A 127 1.28 -12.31 -8.61
N ARG A 128 0.96 -13.54 -8.95
CA ARG A 128 -0.03 -14.33 -8.22
C ARG A 128 0.34 -14.51 -6.75
N SER A 129 1.61 -14.74 -6.47
CA SER A 129 2.09 -14.91 -5.09
C SER A 129 1.96 -13.61 -4.27
N LYS A 130 2.29 -12.47 -4.88
CA LYS A 130 2.09 -11.14 -4.32
C LYS A 130 0.61 -10.87 -4.06
N GLU A 131 -0.24 -11.02 -5.06
CA GLU A 131 -1.68 -10.72 -4.97
C GLU A 131 -2.41 -11.60 -3.94
N LEU A 132 -2.13 -12.91 -3.91
CA LEU A 132 -2.73 -13.79 -2.91
C LEU A 132 -2.31 -13.43 -1.48
N TYR A 133 -1.09 -12.92 -1.31
CA TYR A 133 -0.63 -12.47 -0.01
C TYR A 133 -1.26 -11.14 0.37
N SER A 134 -1.36 -10.19 -0.56
CA SER A 134 -2.08 -8.91 -0.37
C SER A 134 -3.53 -9.15 0.03
N LEU A 135 -4.27 -9.98 -0.71
CA LEU A 135 -5.66 -10.33 -0.37
C LEU A 135 -5.82 -10.91 1.04
N LYS A 136 -4.87 -11.73 1.50
CA LYS A 136 -4.92 -12.25 2.88
C LYS A 136 -4.72 -11.15 3.91
N LEU A 137 -3.84 -10.19 3.65
CA LEU A 137 -3.65 -9.02 4.51
C LEU A 137 -4.89 -8.15 4.55
N ASP A 138 -5.50 -7.87 3.40
CA ASP A 138 -6.71 -7.06 3.28
C ASP A 138 -7.88 -7.68 4.04
N LEU A 139 -8.06 -8.99 3.91
CA LEU A 139 -9.08 -9.72 4.67
C LEU A 139 -8.84 -9.63 6.18
N PHE A 140 -7.59 -9.81 6.62
CA PHE A 140 -7.25 -9.70 8.03
C PHE A 140 -7.49 -8.29 8.56
N GLN A 141 -7.09 -7.27 7.81
CA GLN A 141 -7.28 -5.87 8.17
C GLN A 141 -8.77 -5.52 8.25
N GLY A 142 -9.55 -5.90 7.23
CA GLY A 142 -10.99 -5.68 7.20
C GLY A 142 -11.72 -6.36 8.37
N LEU A 143 -11.35 -7.59 8.69
CA LEU A 143 -11.88 -8.30 9.86
C LEU A 143 -11.49 -7.61 11.17
N SER A 144 -10.24 -7.18 11.30
CA SER A 144 -9.76 -6.47 12.50
C SER A 144 -10.50 -5.16 12.72
N ILE A 145 -10.71 -4.37 11.66
CA ILE A 145 -11.50 -3.12 11.72
C ILE A 145 -12.95 -3.43 12.10
N SER A 146 -13.55 -4.45 11.51
CA SER A 146 -14.94 -4.86 11.82
C SER A 146 -15.09 -5.28 13.28
N ILE A 147 -14.14 -6.00 13.82
CA ILE A 147 -14.11 -6.40 15.24
C ILE A 147 -13.98 -5.16 16.12
N MET A 148 -13.10 -4.24 15.80
CA MET A 148 -12.94 -2.98 16.54
C MET A 148 -14.25 -2.19 16.57
N LEU A 149 -14.91 -2.02 15.41
CA LEU A 149 -16.19 -1.35 15.31
C LEU A 149 -17.29 -2.04 16.14
N ALA A 150 -17.33 -3.37 16.14
CA ALA A 150 -18.26 -4.14 16.95
C ALA A 150 -18.04 -3.90 18.46
N PHE A 151 -16.77 -3.86 18.91
CA PHE A 151 -16.46 -3.53 20.31
C PHE A 151 -16.84 -2.08 20.64
N MET A 152 -16.57 -1.13 19.76
CA MET A 152 -16.99 0.27 19.97
C MET A 152 -18.51 0.38 20.11
N LEU A 153 -19.25 -0.26 19.21
CA LEU A 153 -20.71 -0.27 19.25
C LEU A 153 -21.24 -0.94 20.52
N TYR A 154 -20.67 -2.06 20.91
CA TYR A 154 -21.04 -2.75 22.16
C TYR A 154 -20.88 -1.82 23.39
N PHE A 155 -19.74 -1.16 23.53
CA PHE A 155 -19.50 -0.23 24.64
C PHE A 155 -20.39 1.02 24.55
N LEU A 156 -20.69 1.52 23.37
CA LEU A 156 -21.62 2.64 23.18
C LEU A 156 -23.02 2.28 23.69
N ILE A 157 -23.54 1.11 23.32
CA ILE A 157 -24.86 0.62 23.78
C ILE A 157 -24.85 0.48 25.31
N GLN A 158 -23.83 -0.15 25.89
CA GLN A 158 -23.72 -0.36 27.33
C GLN A 158 -23.65 0.96 28.11
N LEU A 159 -22.89 1.93 27.62
CA LEU A 159 -22.72 3.24 28.29
C LEU A 159 -23.97 4.12 28.10
N HIS A 160 -24.66 4.00 26.97
CA HIS A 160 -25.90 4.73 26.72
C HIS A 160 -27.02 4.25 27.66
N THR A 161 -27.16 2.93 27.84
CA THR A 161 -28.11 2.36 28.82
C THR A 161 -27.85 2.87 30.24
N SER A 162 -26.58 3.14 30.56
CA SER A 162 -26.14 3.73 31.84
C SER A 162 -26.22 5.28 31.86
N LYS A 163 -26.79 5.93 30.84
CA LYS A 163 -26.91 7.39 30.68
C LYS A 163 -25.58 8.15 30.75
N LYS A 164 -24.46 7.49 30.40
CA LYS A 164 -23.11 8.09 30.42
C LYS A 164 -22.67 8.63 29.07
N VAL A 165 -23.42 8.35 28.00
CA VAL A 165 -23.11 8.72 26.62
C VAL A 165 -24.40 9.13 25.91
N THR A 166 -24.33 10.18 25.13
CA THR A 166 -25.46 10.74 24.37
C THR A 166 -25.56 10.11 22.98
N ILE A 167 -26.66 10.37 22.26
CA ILE A 167 -26.83 9.95 20.87
C ILE A 167 -25.79 10.63 19.95
N GLY A 168 -25.39 11.88 20.28
CA GLY A 168 -24.33 12.57 19.54
C GLY A 168 -22.97 11.86 19.66
N ASP A 169 -22.69 11.27 20.81
CA ASP A 169 -21.45 10.50 21.03
C ASP A 169 -21.41 9.23 20.18
N PHE A 170 -22.56 8.62 19.84
CA PHE A 170 -22.62 7.50 18.89
C PHE A 170 -22.08 7.89 17.51
N ALA A 171 -22.59 9.00 16.96
CA ALA A 171 -22.15 9.47 15.65
C ALA A 171 -20.66 9.84 15.67
N LEU A 172 -20.22 10.48 16.75
CA LEU A 172 -18.81 10.88 16.90
C LEU A 172 -17.89 9.68 17.03
N ILE A 173 -18.14 8.76 17.97
CA ILE A 173 -17.27 7.60 18.21
C ILE A 173 -17.25 6.65 17.01
N LEU A 174 -18.39 6.34 16.41
CA LEU A 174 -18.43 5.47 15.23
C LEU A 174 -17.75 6.15 14.03
N GLY A 175 -18.02 7.43 13.79
CA GLY A 175 -17.38 8.19 12.71
C GLY A 175 -15.86 8.22 12.85
N LEU A 176 -15.35 8.55 14.04
CA LEU A 176 -13.91 8.56 14.32
C LEU A 176 -13.29 7.15 14.24
N SER A 177 -14.00 6.11 14.64
CA SER A 177 -13.51 4.72 14.53
C SER A 177 -13.38 4.29 13.07
N VAL A 178 -14.35 4.63 12.23
CA VAL A 178 -14.30 4.36 10.78
C VAL A 178 -13.13 5.14 10.14
N GLU A 179 -12.94 6.41 10.53
CA GLU A 179 -11.85 7.24 10.00
C GLU A 179 -10.46 6.65 10.33
N VAL A 180 -10.26 6.19 11.58
CA VAL A 180 -9.00 5.50 11.95
C VAL A 180 -8.81 4.22 11.14
N GLY A 181 -9.87 3.44 10.98
CA GLY A 181 -9.83 2.22 10.17
C GLY A 181 -9.44 2.50 8.73
N TYR A 182 -10.05 3.49 8.11
CA TYR A 182 -9.75 3.92 6.74
C TYR A 182 -8.31 4.44 6.61
N MET A 183 -7.88 5.30 7.54
CA MET A 183 -6.54 5.86 7.55
C MET A 183 -5.46 4.79 7.67
N THR A 184 -5.65 3.81 8.56
CA THR A 184 -4.70 2.72 8.75
C THR A 184 -4.64 1.78 7.54
N TRP A 185 -5.77 1.50 6.89
CA TRP A 185 -5.81 0.72 5.66
C TRP A 185 -5.02 1.42 4.54
N TRP A 186 -5.35 2.68 4.28
CA TRP A 186 -4.73 3.45 3.21
C TRP A 186 -3.21 3.64 3.39
N THR A 187 -2.73 3.83 4.63
CA THR A 187 -1.28 3.98 4.92
C THR A 187 -0.48 2.75 4.50
N LEU A 188 -1.06 1.56 4.59
CA LEU A 188 -0.40 0.32 4.20
C LEU A 188 -0.40 0.10 2.68
N GLU A 189 -1.44 0.54 2.00
CA GLU A 189 -1.50 0.53 0.53
C GLU A 189 -0.42 1.43 -0.08
N GLN A 190 -0.16 2.59 0.54
CA GLN A 190 0.92 3.51 0.14
C GLN A 190 2.33 2.89 0.28
N VAL A 191 2.56 2.04 1.27
CA VAL A 191 3.86 1.35 1.43
C VAL A 191 4.14 0.40 0.26
N ASP A 192 3.13 -0.22 -0.33
CA ASP A 192 3.29 -1.05 -1.53
C ASP A 192 3.58 -0.21 -2.79
N GLU A 193 3.00 0.98 -2.90
CA GLU A 193 3.25 1.89 -4.03
C GLU A 193 4.62 2.56 -4.00
N LEU A 194 5.16 2.86 -2.83
CA LEU A 194 6.49 3.48 -2.69
C LEU A 194 7.63 2.50 -3.05
N ASN A 195 7.36 1.21 -3.16
CA ASN A 195 8.34 0.19 -3.52
C ASN A 195 8.23 -0.26 -4.99
N LYS A 196 7.41 0.39 -5.80
CA LYS A 196 7.33 0.22 -7.27
C LYS A 196 8.14 1.28 -7.99
#